data_5a809a5ef5437ed188c5ec9e4849bf1a
#
_entry.id   5a809a5ef5437ed188c5ec9e4849bf1a
#
_cell.length_a   1.000
_cell.length_b   1.000
_cell.length_c   1.000
_cell.angle_alpha   90.00
_cell.angle_beta   90.00
_cell.angle_gamma   90.00
#
_symmetry.space_group_name_H-M   'P 1'
#
loop_
_entity.id
_entity.type
_entity.pdbx_description
1 polymer ?
#
loop_
_entity_poly.entity_id
_entity_poly.type
_entity_poly.pdbx_seq_one_letter_code
_entity_poly.pdbx_strand_id
1 'polypeptide(L)'
;MAAERDAPRTDDLTTPVSAKRWRIIGPGLVVAATGIGAGDLVATLVAGSRFGYALAWTVVIGVVIKIALVEGAGRWSLATGRTIFEGWRSLGRWTSVYFGVYIVVWGFVYGAAAMSSSALPLQALFPSVDLKVFAIAAGVLGGVMVWFGRYSFFEKVIAFFVAVMFITVVGSAIVTLPNLGDILTGLVPTIPENGLVVALSVTGGVGGTITLAAYGYWLREKGWNSPGWMRVMRLDNGVAYVVSGIFVFSMLIVGAELLHSADIALADGEGGLVQLAAVLGERYGSFMTWFFLIGFFATSFSSILGVWNGVSLMFADFVGTLRGLDSDDPRRRIGGTYYRAFVIWLTVPPMAILFLDRPIGLIVLYGVLGALFMPFLAITLLWLLNSSRTPVEWRSQWLSNSMMAVCAVLFVVLGVQQLVTEIGKLFA
;
A
#
# COMPACT_ATOMS: atom_id res chain seq x y z
N MET A 1 -38.44 33.48 10.13
CA MET A 1 -37.56 33.02 11.23
C MET A 1 -36.80 31.82 10.74
N ALA A 2 -35.61 32.02 10.21
CA ALA A 2 -34.72 30.97 9.77
C ALA A 2 -33.96 30.45 10.99
N ALA A 3 -34.01 29.12 11.20
CA ALA A 3 -33.29 28.47 12.29
C ALA A 3 -31.79 28.60 11.99
N GLU A 4 -31.11 29.37 12.80
CA GLU A 4 -29.65 29.46 12.91
C GLU A 4 -29.15 28.08 13.27
N ARG A 5 -28.55 27.38 12.31
CA ARG A 5 -27.84 26.10 12.57
C ARG A 5 -26.64 26.45 13.43
N ASP A 6 -26.66 26.02 14.67
CA ASP A 6 -25.53 26.08 15.60
C ASP A 6 -24.28 25.54 14.91
N ALA A 7 -23.37 26.43 14.57
CA ALA A 7 -22.02 26.05 14.19
C ALA A 7 -21.40 25.35 15.42
N PRO A 8 -20.76 24.18 15.25
CA PRO A 8 -20.13 23.48 16.39
C PRO A 8 -19.13 24.43 17.05
N ARG A 9 -19.24 24.59 18.36
CA ARG A 9 -18.33 25.42 19.15
C ARG A 9 -16.90 24.94 18.95
N THR A 10 -15.98 25.87 18.76
CA THR A 10 -14.55 25.59 18.55
C THR A 10 -13.94 24.72 19.66
N ASP A 11 -14.48 24.78 20.88
CA ASP A 11 -14.04 23.97 22.02
C ASP A 11 -14.37 22.47 21.89
N ASP A 12 -15.43 22.10 21.16
CA ASP A 12 -15.78 20.69 20.89
C ASP A 12 -14.84 20.02 19.87
N LEU A 13 -14.13 20.81 19.07
CA LEU A 13 -13.24 20.30 18.01
C LEU A 13 -11.86 19.87 18.53
N THR A 14 -11.46 20.37 19.71
CA THR A 14 -10.13 20.13 20.28
C THR A 14 -10.11 19.13 21.43
N THR A 15 -11.29 18.73 21.95
CA THR A 15 -11.38 17.78 23.07
C THR A 15 -10.91 16.40 22.63
N PRO A 16 -9.91 15.79 23.29
CA PRO A 16 -9.44 14.46 22.95
C PRO A 16 -10.56 13.43 23.11
N VAL A 17 -10.85 12.68 22.06
CA VAL A 17 -11.85 11.61 22.11
C VAL A 17 -11.31 10.45 22.93
N SER A 18 -12.00 10.09 24.02
CA SER A 18 -11.72 8.89 24.81
C SER A 18 -12.27 7.67 24.06
N ALA A 19 -11.43 7.03 23.25
CA ALA A 19 -11.82 5.81 22.56
C ALA A 19 -11.53 4.57 23.43
N LYS A 20 -12.48 3.62 23.54
CA LYS A 20 -12.20 2.30 24.08
C LYS A 20 -11.07 1.66 23.27
N ARG A 21 -10.05 1.11 23.93
CA ARG A 21 -8.79 0.60 23.32
C ARG A 21 -8.98 -0.23 22.04
N TRP A 22 -10.03 -1.03 21.92
CA TRP A 22 -10.31 -1.89 20.75
C TRP A 22 -10.93 -1.16 19.54
N ARG A 23 -11.35 0.10 19.68
CA ARG A 23 -11.86 0.93 18.56
C ARG A 23 -10.77 1.80 17.92
N ILE A 24 -9.55 1.75 18.44
CA ILE A 24 -8.44 2.59 17.99
C ILE A 24 -7.84 2.06 16.70
N ILE A 25 -7.86 0.74 16.47
CA ILE A 25 -7.26 0.11 15.28
C ILE A 25 -8.34 -0.01 14.18
N GLY A 26 -8.03 0.46 13.00
CA GLY A 26 -8.96 0.39 11.87
C GLY A 26 -8.38 0.93 10.56
N PRO A 27 -8.50 2.24 10.28
CA PRO A 27 -8.07 2.80 8.99
C PRO A 27 -6.57 2.62 8.71
N GLY A 28 -5.71 2.66 9.75
CA GLY A 28 -4.28 2.37 9.61
C GLY A 28 -4.03 0.92 9.19
N LEU A 29 -4.74 -0.04 9.79
CA LEU A 29 -4.62 -1.44 9.38
C LEU A 29 -5.08 -1.65 7.94
N VAL A 30 -6.12 -0.92 7.51
CA VAL A 30 -6.60 -0.97 6.12
C VAL A 30 -5.53 -0.44 5.17
N VAL A 31 -4.94 0.73 5.46
CA VAL A 31 -3.91 1.30 4.58
C VAL A 31 -2.67 0.43 4.52
N ALA A 32 -2.25 -0.12 5.66
CA ALA A 32 -1.10 -1.01 5.76
C ALA A 32 -1.31 -2.32 4.97
N ALA A 33 -2.44 -3.00 5.19
CA ALA A 33 -2.78 -4.23 4.49
C ALA A 33 -2.95 -4.04 2.98
N THR A 34 -3.56 -2.92 2.60
CA THR A 34 -3.72 -2.56 1.18
C THR A 34 -2.38 -2.27 0.53
N GLY A 35 -1.47 -1.70 1.30
CA GLY A 35 -0.14 -1.33 0.84
C GLY A 35 0.83 -2.49 0.73
N ILE A 36 0.64 -3.56 1.50
CA ILE A 36 1.47 -4.76 1.41
C ILE A 36 0.92 -5.63 0.28
N GLY A 37 1.59 -5.61 -0.85
CA GLY A 37 1.28 -6.44 -2.01
C GLY A 37 2.34 -7.50 -2.28
N ALA A 38 2.11 -8.34 -3.29
CA ALA A 38 3.10 -9.33 -3.71
C ALA A 38 4.44 -8.70 -4.11
N GLY A 39 4.43 -7.49 -4.68
CA GLY A 39 5.65 -6.75 -5.03
C GLY A 39 6.55 -6.46 -3.83
N ASP A 40 5.97 -6.15 -2.67
CA ASP A 40 6.72 -5.89 -1.44
C ASP A 40 7.35 -7.17 -0.89
N LEU A 41 6.61 -8.29 -0.98
CA LEU A 41 7.13 -9.61 -0.63
C LEU A 41 8.31 -10.00 -1.52
N VAL A 42 8.19 -9.78 -2.83
CA VAL A 42 9.27 -10.06 -3.78
C VAL A 42 10.50 -9.21 -3.50
N ALA A 43 10.34 -7.90 -3.32
CA ALA A 43 11.47 -7.00 -3.09
C ALA A 43 12.26 -7.38 -1.84
N THR A 44 11.57 -7.71 -0.75
CA THR A 44 12.23 -8.11 0.50
C THR A 44 12.78 -9.53 0.46
N LEU A 45 12.12 -10.46 -0.22
CA LEU A 45 12.64 -11.78 -0.46
C LEU A 45 13.94 -11.74 -1.27
N VAL A 46 13.99 -10.95 -2.35
CA VAL A 46 15.19 -10.72 -3.16
C VAL A 46 16.30 -10.07 -2.34
N ALA A 47 15.97 -9.12 -1.48
CA ALA A 47 16.96 -8.52 -0.58
C ALA A 47 17.58 -9.57 0.35
N GLY A 48 16.75 -10.38 1.00
CA GLY A 48 17.19 -11.47 1.88
C GLY A 48 18.01 -12.52 1.12
N SER A 49 17.53 -12.98 -0.04
CA SER A 49 18.20 -14.04 -0.81
C SER A 49 19.57 -13.62 -1.38
N ARG A 50 19.70 -12.36 -1.83
CA ARG A 50 20.96 -11.88 -2.44
C ARG A 50 21.96 -11.34 -1.44
N PHE A 51 21.51 -10.70 -0.37
CA PHE A 51 22.36 -9.92 0.55
C PHE A 51 22.22 -10.36 2.01
N GLY A 52 21.52 -11.48 2.28
CA GLY A 52 21.26 -11.90 3.65
C GLY A 52 20.60 -10.80 4.47
N TYR A 53 21.14 -10.52 5.64
CA TYR A 53 20.62 -9.47 6.52
C TYR A 53 21.16 -8.06 6.25
N ALA A 54 22.11 -7.89 5.33
CA ALA A 54 22.81 -6.61 5.14
C ALA A 54 21.86 -5.43 4.78
N LEU A 55 20.68 -5.71 4.24
CA LEU A 55 19.67 -4.70 3.91
C LEU A 55 18.51 -4.62 4.92
N ALA A 56 18.60 -5.24 6.09
CA ALA A 56 17.53 -5.22 7.10
C ALA A 56 17.18 -3.81 7.59
N TRP A 57 18.17 -2.91 7.68
CA TRP A 57 17.96 -1.51 8.04
C TRP A 57 17.04 -0.75 7.08
N THR A 58 16.97 -1.16 5.81
CA THR A 58 16.14 -0.50 4.78
C THR A 58 14.65 -0.66 5.07
N VAL A 59 14.24 -1.78 5.67
CA VAL A 59 12.87 -2.02 6.12
C VAL A 59 12.48 -1.01 7.20
N VAL A 60 13.37 -0.77 8.17
CA VAL A 60 13.12 0.18 9.26
C VAL A 60 12.96 1.60 8.70
N ILE A 61 13.86 2.02 7.80
CA ILE A 61 13.77 3.34 7.14
C ILE A 61 12.48 3.44 6.33
N GLY A 62 12.11 2.39 5.59
CA GLY A 62 10.88 2.34 4.81
C GLY A 62 9.63 2.53 5.69
N VAL A 63 9.54 1.83 6.82
CA VAL A 63 8.46 1.99 7.81
C VAL A 63 8.36 3.44 8.30
N VAL A 64 9.48 4.03 8.70
CA VAL A 64 9.52 5.41 9.23
C VAL A 64 9.05 6.42 8.18
N ILE A 65 9.50 6.30 6.94
CA ILE A 65 9.08 7.16 5.82
C ILE A 65 7.57 7.03 5.58
N LYS A 66 7.04 5.80 5.58
CA LYS A 66 5.60 5.57 5.34
C LYS A 66 4.73 6.09 6.48
N ILE A 67 5.16 5.92 7.73
CA ILE A 67 4.49 6.53 8.90
C ILE A 67 4.38 8.06 8.69
N ALA A 68 5.44 8.71 8.26
CA ALA A 68 5.44 10.16 8.05
C ALA A 68 4.50 10.60 6.92
N LEU A 69 4.46 9.88 5.81
CA LEU A 69 3.58 10.19 4.67
C LEU A 69 2.10 9.99 5.01
N VAL A 70 1.76 8.86 5.64
CA VAL A 70 0.37 8.56 6.01
C VAL A 70 -0.10 9.48 7.13
N GLU A 71 0.77 9.77 8.11
CA GLU A 71 0.48 10.78 9.13
C GLU A 71 0.22 12.15 8.49
N GLY A 72 1.04 12.54 7.49
CA GLY A 72 0.86 13.78 6.75
C GLY A 72 -0.49 13.85 6.03
N ALA A 73 -0.90 12.78 5.35
CA ALA A 73 -2.19 12.69 4.67
C ALA A 73 -3.37 12.71 5.67
N GLY A 74 -3.26 11.95 6.76
CA GLY A 74 -4.25 11.93 7.84
C GLY A 74 -4.35 13.27 8.56
N ARG A 75 -3.22 13.91 8.87
CA ARG A 75 -3.16 15.23 9.51
C ARG A 75 -3.81 16.30 8.65
N TRP A 76 -3.55 16.31 7.33
CA TRP A 76 -4.24 17.18 6.41
C TRP A 76 -5.75 17.02 6.50
N SER A 77 -6.23 15.78 6.43
CA SER A 77 -7.67 15.47 6.46
C SER A 77 -8.32 15.91 7.78
N LEU A 78 -7.72 15.59 8.93
CA LEU A 78 -8.25 15.92 10.25
C LEU A 78 -8.16 17.42 10.58
N ALA A 79 -7.06 18.07 10.21
CA ALA A 79 -6.82 19.49 10.51
C ALA A 79 -7.65 20.44 9.67
N THR A 80 -7.97 20.06 8.42
CA THR A 80 -8.67 20.94 7.48
C THR A 80 -10.11 20.55 7.23
N GLY A 81 -10.50 19.31 7.58
CA GLY A 81 -11.77 18.71 7.17
C GLY A 81 -11.89 18.48 5.66
N ARG A 82 -10.81 18.66 4.89
CA ARG A 82 -10.78 18.52 3.43
C ARG A 82 -10.20 17.18 2.99
N THR A 83 -10.56 16.74 1.78
CA THR A 83 -9.92 15.60 1.16
C THR A 83 -8.53 15.95 0.65
N ILE A 84 -7.69 14.95 0.43
CA ILE A 84 -6.37 15.19 -0.16
C ILE A 84 -6.48 15.80 -1.57
N PHE A 85 -7.50 15.39 -2.34
CA PHE A 85 -7.72 15.92 -3.68
C PHE A 85 -8.13 17.38 -3.67
N GLU A 86 -8.99 17.81 -2.74
CA GLU A 86 -9.30 19.23 -2.53
C GLU A 86 -8.05 20.03 -2.18
N GLY A 87 -7.15 19.44 -1.40
CA GLY A 87 -5.82 20.00 -1.14
C GLY A 87 -5.02 20.17 -2.43
N TRP A 88 -4.85 19.10 -3.20
CA TRP A 88 -4.13 19.14 -4.48
C TRP A 88 -4.69 20.17 -5.44
N ARG A 89 -6.01 20.20 -5.61
CA ARG A 89 -6.65 21.22 -6.48
C ARG A 89 -6.32 22.65 -6.05
N SER A 90 -6.16 22.91 -4.77
CA SER A 90 -5.76 24.20 -4.24
C SER A 90 -4.34 24.62 -4.60
N LEU A 91 -3.47 23.66 -4.97
CA LEU A 91 -2.10 23.91 -5.43
C LEU A 91 -2.03 24.27 -6.92
N GLY A 92 -3.11 24.03 -7.68
CA GLY A 92 -3.20 24.39 -9.07
C GLY A 92 -3.84 23.31 -9.96
N ARG A 93 -4.15 23.66 -11.20
CA ARG A 93 -4.76 22.73 -12.16
C ARG A 93 -3.85 21.55 -12.54
N TRP A 94 -2.54 21.75 -12.48
CA TRP A 94 -1.55 20.73 -12.84
C TRP A 94 -1.68 19.46 -11.98
N THR A 95 -2.00 19.59 -10.69
CA THR A 95 -2.20 18.44 -9.80
C THR A 95 -3.42 17.61 -10.20
N SER A 96 -4.50 18.27 -10.62
CA SER A 96 -5.71 17.60 -11.11
C SER A 96 -5.45 16.86 -12.42
N VAL A 97 -4.70 17.47 -13.34
CA VAL A 97 -4.33 16.84 -14.63
C VAL A 97 -3.43 15.63 -14.37
N TYR A 98 -2.36 15.82 -13.57
CA TYR A 98 -1.46 14.73 -13.20
C TYR A 98 -2.21 13.56 -12.57
N PHE A 99 -3.00 13.81 -11.53
CA PHE A 99 -3.74 12.78 -10.83
C PHE A 99 -4.77 12.09 -11.73
N GLY A 100 -5.50 12.85 -12.57
CA GLY A 100 -6.51 12.28 -13.45
C GLY A 100 -5.94 11.32 -14.48
N VAL A 101 -4.84 11.68 -15.14
CA VAL A 101 -4.12 10.79 -16.07
C VAL A 101 -3.55 9.60 -15.30
N TYR A 102 -2.87 9.89 -14.18
CA TYR A 102 -2.23 8.86 -13.38
C TYR A 102 -3.21 7.79 -12.89
N ILE A 103 -4.32 8.18 -12.24
CA ILE A 103 -5.25 7.23 -11.61
C ILE A 103 -5.90 6.29 -12.64
N VAL A 104 -6.18 6.79 -13.84
CA VAL A 104 -6.77 5.98 -14.93
C VAL A 104 -5.78 4.96 -15.45
N VAL A 105 -4.56 5.40 -15.82
CA VAL A 105 -3.51 4.51 -16.34
C VAL A 105 -3.05 3.52 -15.28
N TRP A 106 -2.76 4.01 -14.08
CA TRP A 106 -2.33 3.18 -12.96
C TRP A 106 -3.39 2.13 -12.59
N GLY A 107 -4.67 2.54 -12.52
CA GLY A 107 -5.75 1.62 -12.17
C GLY A 107 -5.90 0.48 -13.18
N PHE A 108 -5.73 0.76 -14.47
CA PHE A 108 -5.78 -0.25 -15.51
C PHE A 108 -4.64 -1.27 -15.39
N VAL A 109 -3.42 -0.80 -15.20
CA VAL A 109 -2.23 -1.67 -15.06
C VAL A 109 -2.27 -2.44 -13.74
N TYR A 110 -2.58 -1.73 -12.64
CA TYR A 110 -2.66 -2.34 -11.32
C TYR A 110 -3.74 -3.42 -11.25
N GLY A 111 -4.90 -3.19 -11.87
CA GLY A 111 -5.99 -4.15 -11.89
C GLY A 111 -5.54 -5.53 -12.42
N ALA A 112 -4.83 -5.54 -13.55
CA ALA A 112 -4.30 -6.77 -14.12
C ALA A 112 -3.21 -7.40 -13.24
N ALA A 113 -2.26 -6.60 -12.75
CA ALA A 113 -1.17 -7.07 -11.90
C ALA A 113 -1.70 -7.70 -10.61
N ALA A 114 -2.64 -7.03 -9.91
CA ALA A 114 -3.20 -7.53 -8.66
C ALA A 114 -4.02 -8.82 -8.83
N MET A 115 -4.80 -8.92 -9.91
CA MET A 115 -5.52 -10.15 -10.26
C MET A 115 -4.56 -11.30 -10.53
N SER A 116 -3.51 -11.07 -11.32
CA SER A 116 -2.47 -12.08 -11.60
C SER A 116 -1.74 -12.52 -10.34
N SER A 117 -1.32 -11.58 -9.49
CA SER A 117 -0.67 -11.87 -8.21
C SER A 117 -1.51 -12.75 -7.29
N SER A 118 -2.81 -12.49 -7.23
CA SER A 118 -3.73 -13.29 -6.40
C SER A 118 -3.97 -14.70 -6.96
N ALA A 119 -3.80 -14.86 -8.27
CA ALA A 119 -3.99 -16.14 -8.95
C ALA A 119 -2.79 -17.09 -8.78
N LEU A 120 -1.57 -16.56 -8.70
CA LEU A 120 -0.34 -17.38 -8.63
C LEU A 120 -0.34 -18.42 -7.49
N PRO A 121 -0.63 -18.05 -6.24
CA PRO A 121 -0.67 -19.03 -5.15
C PRO A 121 -1.79 -20.06 -5.33
N LEU A 122 -2.93 -19.67 -5.92
CA LEU A 122 -4.02 -20.60 -6.19
C LEU A 122 -3.67 -21.59 -7.30
N GLN A 123 -3.00 -21.13 -8.36
CA GLN A 123 -2.52 -22.00 -9.41
C GLN A 123 -1.44 -22.97 -8.90
N ALA A 124 -0.56 -22.52 -8.01
CA ALA A 124 0.42 -23.39 -7.39
C ALA A 124 -0.23 -24.49 -6.53
N LEU A 125 -1.34 -24.17 -5.84
CA LEU A 125 -2.12 -25.17 -5.07
C LEU A 125 -2.98 -26.07 -5.96
N PHE A 126 -3.48 -25.57 -7.08
CA PHE A 126 -4.38 -26.27 -8.00
C PHE A 126 -3.88 -26.17 -9.45
N PRO A 127 -2.81 -26.90 -9.81
CA PRO A 127 -2.14 -26.76 -11.12
C PRO A 127 -3.00 -27.13 -12.34
N SER A 128 -4.11 -27.83 -12.12
CA SER A 128 -5.06 -28.21 -13.18
C SER A 128 -5.92 -27.07 -13.70
N VAL A 129 -5.93 -25.92 -12.99
CA VAL A 129 -6.75 -24.74 -13.35
C VAL A 129 -5.84 -23.66 -13.89
N ASP A 130 -6.23 -23.06 -15.03
CA ASP A 130 -5.50 -21.97 -15.66
C ASP A 130 -5.42 -20.73 -14.76
N LEU A 131 -4.26 -20.07 -14.76
CA LEU A 131 -4.01 -18.82 -14.00
C LEU A 131 -5.07 -17.76 -14.26
N LYS A 132 -5.51 -17.63 -15.51
CA LYS A 132 -6.51 -16.62 -15.93
C LYS A 132 -7.85 -16.81 -15.24
N VAL A 133 -8.24 -18.07 -15.00
CA VAL A 133 -9.49 -18.40 -14.29
C VAL A 133 -9.44 -17.88 -12.86
N PHE A 134 -8.35 -18.16 -12.14
CA PHE A 134 -8.17 -17.66 -10.79
C PHE A 134 -8.03 -16.14 -10.73
N ALA A 135 -7.34 -15.53 -11.71
CA ALA A 135 -7.18 -14.07 -11.78
C ALA A 135 -8.53 -13.37 -11.99
N ILE A 136 -9.32 -13.84 -12.94
CA ILE A 136 -10.67 -13.31 -13.20
C ILE A 136 -11.57 -13.53 -11.99
N ALA A 137 -11.53 -14.73 -11.39
CA ALA A 137 -12.32 -15.04 -10.20
C ALA A 137 -11.98 -14.12 -9.02
N ALA A 138 -10.68 -13.88 -8.77
CA ALA A 138 -10.23 -12.96 -7.72
C ALA A 138 -10.68 -11.52 -8.00
N GLY A 139 -10.54 -11.03 -9.24
CA GLY A 139 -11.00 -9.70 -9.62
C GLY A 139 -12.50 -9.51 -9.48
N VAL A 140 -13.30 -10.48 -9.97
CA VAL A 140 -14.77 -10.45 -9.84
C VAL A 140 -15.19 -10.52 -8.39
N LEU A 141 -14.62 -11.44 -7.60
CA LEU A 141 -14.93 -11.59 -6.19
C LEU A 141 -14.61 -10.31 -5.41
N GLY A 142 -13.42 -9.73 -5.62
CA GLY A 142 -13.01 -8.46 -5.02
C GLY A 142 -13.93 -7.32 -5.44
N GLY A 143 -14.27 -7.22 -6.72
CA GLY A 143 -15.19 -6.23 -7.25
C GLY A 143 -16.59 -6.33 -6.62
N VAL A 144 -17.16 -7.53 -6.54
CA VAL A 144 -18.48 -7.79 -5.93
C VAL A 144 -18.45 -7.45 -4.44
N MET A 145 -17.43 -7.87 -3.70
CA MET A 145 -17.31 -7.56 -2.27
C MET A 145 -17.25 -6.06 -2.00
N VAL A 146 -16.52 -5.32 -2.81
CA VAL A 146 -16.37 -3.85 -2.67
C VAL A 146 -17.63 -3.12 -3.16
N TRP A 147 -18.32 -3.65 -4.17
CA TRP A 147 -19.55 -3.06 -4.73
C TRP A 147 -20.73 -3.06 -3.74
N PHE A 148 -20.90 -4.15 -3.01
CA PHE A 148 -22.02 -4.33 -2.06
C PHE A 148 -21.60 -4.12 -0.60
N GLY A 149 -20.29 -4.09 -0.33
CA GLY A 149 -19.75 -4.00 1.01
C GLY A 149 -19.97 -2.63 1.66
N ARG A 150 -20.37 -2.66 2.95
CA ARG A 150 -20.28 -1.48 3.81
C ARG A 150 -18.87 -1.37 4.37
N TYR A 151 -18.40 -0.17 4.70
CA TYR A 151 -17.07 0.04 5.26
C TYR A 151 -16.77 -0.87 6.47
N SER A 152 -17.72 -1.05 7.39
CA SER A 152 -17.55 -1.93 8.55
C SER A 152 -17.37 -3.42 8.20
N PHE A 153 -17.99 -3.90 7.12
CA PHE A 153 -17.76 -5.26 6.61
C PHE A 153 -16.37 -5.36 5.96
N PHE A 154 -16.04 -4.42 5.10
CA PHE A 154 -14.75 -4.31 4.44
C PHE A 154 -13.60 -4.30 5.46
N GLU A 155 -13.67 -3.48 6.51
CA GLU A 155 -12.68 -3.40 7.58
C GLU A 155 -12.45 -4.76 8.26
N LYS A 156 -13.53 -5.51 8.55
CA LYS A 156 -13.44 -6.84 9.17
C LYS A 156 -12.79 -7.88 8.24
N VAL A 157 -13.11 -7.83 6.96
CA VAL A 157 -12.53 -8.73 5.96
C VAL A 157 -11.04 -8.45 5.80
N ILE A 158 -10.65 -7.19 5.71
CA ILE A 158 -9.24 -6.80 5.69
C ILE A 158 -8.53 -7.27 6.96
N ALA A 159 -9.10 -7.06 8.14
CA ALA A 159 -8.50 -7.51 9.40
C ALA A 159 -8.30 -9.04 9.45
N PHE A 160 -9.24 -9.80 8.89
CA PHE A 160 -9.11 -11.25 8.77
C PHE A 160 -7.91 -11.63 7.87
N PHE A 161 -7.80 -11.04 6.68
CA PHE A 161 -6.68 -11.32 5.78
C PHE A 161 -5.34 -10.88 6.36
N VAL A 162 -5.29 -9.74 7.07
CA VAL A 162 -4.08 -9.31 7.79
C VAL A 162 -3.66 -10.33 8.84
N ALA A 163 -4.61 -10.86 9.61
CA ALA A 163 -4.31 -11.88 10.60
C ALA A 163 -3.76 -13.16 9.93
N VAL A 164 -4.39 -13.62 8.84
CA VAL A 164 -3.91 -14.78 8.08
C VAL A 164 -2.51 -14.55 7.54
N MET A 165 -2.27 -13.45 6.81
CA MET A 165 -0.96 -13.15 6.24
C MET A 165 0.13 -12.98 7.32
N PHE A 166 -0.21 -12.34 8.45
CA PHE A 166 0.72 -12.15 9.54
C PHE A 166 1.13 -13.49 10.17
N ILE A 167 0.15 -14.33 10.49
CA ILE A 167 0.41 -15.67 11.07
C ILE A 167 1.24 -16.53 10.12
N THR A 168 0.91 -16.51 8.82
CA THR A 168 1.59 -17.36 7.84
C THR A 168 3.01 -16.89 7.54
N VAL A 169 3.23 -15.62 7.27
CA VAL A 169 4.55 -15.10 6.87
C VAL A 169 5.48 -14.97 8.09
N VAL A 170 4.99 -14.42 9.19
CA VAL A 170 5.78 -14.34 10.44
C VAL A 170 6.03 -15.73 11.01
N GLY A 171 5.02 -16.62 10.93
CA GLY A 171 5.17 -18.03 11.32
C GLY A 171 6.23 -18.74 10.48
N SER A 172 6.27 -18.53 9.16
CA SER A 172 7.33 -19.05 8.30
C SER A 172 8.71 -18.56 8.72
N ALA A 173 8.86 -17.28 9.00
CA ALA A 173 10.12 -16.70 9.46
C ALA A 173 10.58 -17.26 10.82
N ILE A 174 9.67 -17.51 11.75
CA ILE A 174 10.01 -18.11 13.05
C ILE A 174 10.50 -19.56 12.87
N VAL A 175 9.86 -20.33 11.99
CA VAL A 175 10.24 -21.73 11.72
C VAL A 175 11.62 -21.84 11.09
N THR A 176 12.11 -20.81 10.38
CA THR A 176 13.46 -20.81 9.82
C THR A 176 14.57 -20.65 10.88
N LEU A 177 14.22 -20.38 12.14
CA LEU A 177 15.15 -20.21 13.26
C LEU A 177 16.24 -19.15 12.98
N PRO A 178 15.86 -17.88 12.79
CA PRO A 178 16.77 -16.82 12.35
C PRO A 178 17.89 -16.56 13.35
N ASN A 179 19.08 -16.23 12.82
CA ASN A 179 20.22 -15.81 13.62
C ASN A 179 20.03 -14.37 14.12
N LEU A 180 19.77 -14.20 15.41
CA LEU A 180 19.55 -12.89 16.01
C LEU A 180 20.78 -11.98 15.94
N GLY A 181 21.99 -12.55 15.96
CA GLY A 181 23.23 -11.79 15.82
C GLY A 181 23.35 -11.13 14.44
N ASP A 182 23.07 -11.90 13.39
CA ASP A 182 23.11 -11.42 12.01
C ASP A 182 21.99 -10.38 11.73
N ILE A 183 20.82 -10.57 12.34
CA ILE A 183 19.74 -9.57 12.31
C ILE A 183 20.23 -8.22 12.89
N LEU A 184 20.87 -8.24 14.07
CA LEU A 184 21.34 -7.02 14.71
C LEU A 184 22.45 -6.32 13.91
N THR A 185 23.37 -7.08 13.32
CA THR A 185 24.39 -6.53 12.41
C THR A 185 23.78 -5.93 11.15
N GLY A 186 22.74 -6.54 10.61
CA GLY A 186 22.00 -6.06 9.43
C GLY A 186 21.19 -4.77 9.65
N LEU A 187 20.97 -4.37 10.92
CA LEU A 187 20.36 -3.07 11.25
C LEU A 187 21.35 -1.90 11.13
N VAL A 188 22.65 -2.16 11.02
CA VAL A 188 23.65 -1.13 10.75
C VAL A 188 23.59 -0.75 9.26
N PRO A 189 23.38 0.54 8.91
CA PRO A 189 23.25 0.96 7.51
C PRO A 189 24.54 0.69 6.72
N THR A 190 24.50 -0.32 5.89
CA THR A 190 25.54 -0.68 4.92
C THR A 190 24.92 -0.95 3.57
N ILE A 191 25.60 -0.59 2.49
CA ILE A 191 25.14 -0.89 1.14
C ILE A 191 26.15 -1.85 0.52
N PRO A 192 25.80 -3.14 0.36
CA PRO A 192 26.65 -4.11 -0.33
C PRO A 192 26.90 -3.70 -1.79
N GLU A 193 27.94 -4.26 -2.37
CA GLU A 193 28.21 -4.08 -3.80
C GLU A 193 26.97 -4.51 -4.63
N ASN A 194 26.56 -3.68 -5.57
CA ASN A 194 25.31 -3.82 -6.35
C ASN A 194 24.00 -3.84 -5.52
N GLY A 195 24.03 -3.52 -4.23
CA GLY A 195 22.86 -3.54 -3.34
C GLY A 195 21.99 -2.28 -3.36
N LEU A 196 22.47 -1.18 -3.96
CA LEU A 196 21.78 0.12 -3.88
C LEU A 196 20.35 0.09 -4.42
N VAL A 197 20.15 -0.51 -5.60
CA VAL A 197 18.80 -0.60 -6.22
C VAL A 197 17.86 -1.40 -5.35
N VAL A 198 18.32 -2.53 -4.81
CA VAL A 198 17.51 -3.39 -3.93
C VAL A 198 17.22 -2.68 -2.61
N ALA A 199 18.22 -1.99 -2.02
CA ALA A 199 18.01 -1.19 -0.81
C ALA A 199 16.93 -0.12 -0.99
N LEU A 200 16.98 0.62 -2.10
CA LEU A 200 15.99 1.63 -2.45
C LEU A 200 14.61 0.99 -2.73
N SER A 201 14.57 -0.16 -3.41
CA SER A 201 13.33 -0.88 -3.71
C SER A 201 12.66 -1.38 -2.43
N VAL A 202 13.40 -1.94 -1.48
CA VAL A 202 12.87 -2.36 -0.18
C VAL A 202 12.36 -1.15 0.61
N THR A 203 13.16 -0.08 0.72
CA THR A 203 12.77 1.15 1.43
C THR A 203 11.49 1.74 0.81
N GLY A 204 11.38 1.71 -0.51
CA GLY A 204 10.23 2.20 -1.25
C GLY A 204 9.01 1.29 -1.22
N GLY A 205 9.22 -0.01 -1.20
CA GLY A 205 8.19 -1.04 -1.28
C GLY A 205 7.37 -1.21 0.00
N VAL A 206 7.90 -0.89 1.18
CA VAL A 206 7.17 -1.04 2.44
C VAL A 206 5.82 -0.31 2.40
N GLY A 207 4.72 -1.05 2.32
CA GLY A 207 3.40 -0.58 2.69
C GLY A 207 2.71 0.44 1.76
N GLY A 208 2.80 0.26 0.44
CA GLY A 208 1.90 0.92 -0.51
C GLY A 208 2.38 2.23 -1.15
N THR A 209 1.61 2.67 -2.14
CA THR A 209 1.88 3.86 -2.94
C THR A 209 0.69 4.83 -2.94
N ILE A 210 -0.20 4.77 -3.92
CA ILE A 210 -1.38 5.65 -4.03
C ILE A 210 -2.34 5.49 -2.83
N THR A 211 -2.40 4.31 -2.24
CA THR A 211 -3.26 4.00 -1.09
C THR A 211 -2.91 4.78 0.17
N LEU A 212 -1.67 5.29 0.28
CA LEU A 212 -1.29 6.20 1.37
C LEU A 212 -2.15 7.47 1.36
N ALA A 213 -2.46 7.98 0.18
CA ALA A 213 -3.33 9.14 0.02
C ALA A 213 -4.81 8.80 0.33
N ALA A 214 -5.21 7.53 0.21
CA ALA A 214 -6.55 7.09 0.55
C ALA A 214 -6.83 7.08 2.07
N TYR A 215 -5.81 7.15 2.92
CA TYR A 215 -5.96 7.09 4.37
C TYR A 215 -6.95 8.13 4.91
N GLY A 216 -6.89 9.36 4.41
CA GLY A 216 -7.83 10.42 4.79
C GLY A 216 -9.30 10.08 4.51
N TYR A 217 -9.59 9.32 3.45
CA TYR A 217 -10.94 8.86 3.13
C TYR A 217 -11.39 7.79 4.12
N TRP A 218 -10.55 6.82 4.47
CA TRP A 218 -10.87 5.81 5.45
C TRP A 218 -11.04 6.37 6.87
N LEU A 219 -10.31 7.42 7.24
CA LEU A 219 -10.57 8.18 8.47
C LEU A 219 -12.00 8.72 8.49
N ARG A 220 -12.46 9.32 7.39
CA ARG A 220 -13.82 9.85 7.26
C ARG A 220 -14.88 8.76 7.33
N GLU A 221 -14.67 7.64 6.64
CA GLU A 221 -15.59 6.47 6.69
C GLU A 221 -15.70 5.88 8.12
N LYS A 222 -14.63 5.96 8.91
CA LYS A 222 -14.60 5.58 10.32
C LYS A 222 -15.28 6.60 11.23
N GLY A 223 -15.59 7.81 10.71
CA GLY A 223 -16.12 8.92 11.49
C GLY A 223 -15.06 9.74 12.23
N TRP A 224 -13.78 9.56 11.89
CA TRP A 224 -12.69 10.38 12.41
C TRP A 224 -12.50 11.58 11.48
N ASN A 225 -13.14 12.70 11.79
CA ASN A 225 -13.24 13.84 10.88
C ASN A 225 -12.95 15.21 11.53
N SER A 226 -12.29 15.18 12.70
CA SER A 226 -11.91 16.41 13.42
C SER A 226 -10.52 16.28 14.04
N PRO A 227 -9.85 17.41 14.38
CA PRO A 227 -8.53 17.41 15.03
C PRO A 227 -8.49 16.65 16.38
N GLY A 228 -9.61 16.48 17.07
CA GLY A 228 -9.68 15.69 18.29
C GLY A 228 -9.22 14.23 18.12
N TRP A 229 -9.27 13.69 16.90
CA TRP A 229 -8.81 12.34 16.59
C TRP A 229 -7.31 12.24 16.26
N MET A 230 -6.57 13.35 16.24
CA MET A 230 -5.17 13.39 15.78
C MET A 230 -4.27 12.40 16.54
N ARG A 231 -4.43 12.32 17.88
CA ARG A 231 -3.63 11.40 18.69
C ARG A 231 -3.96 9.92 18.39
N VAL A 232 -5.24 9.64 18.20
CA VAL A 232 -5.72 8.27 17.86
C VAL A 232 -5.24 7.87 16.49
N MET A 233 -5.34 8.77 15.51
CA MET A 233 -4.85 8.57 14.15
C MET A 233 -3.35 8.27 14.11
N ARG A 234 -2.53 9.01 14.86
CA ARG A 234 -1.08 8.77 14.94
C ARG A 234 -0.75 7.40 15.53
N LEU A 235 -1.49 6.98 16.56
CA LEU A 235 -1.31 5.66 17.17
C LEU A 235 -1.74 4.55 16.20
N ASP A 236 -2.89 4.68 15.55
CA ASP A 236 -3.42 3.76 14.55
C ASP A 236 -2.43 3.58 13.39
N ASN A 237 -1.95 4.68 12.82
CA ASN A 237 -0.93 4.68 11.77
C ASN A 237 0.39 4.03 12.23
N GLY A 238 0.90 4.42 13.41
CA GLY A 238 2.15 3.88 13.94
C GLY A 238 2.08 2.36 14.15
N VAL A 239 1.02 1.87 14.79
CA VAL A 239 0.81 0.42 15.01
C VAL A 239 0.71 -0.32 13.68
N ALA A 240 -0.07 0.21 12.74
CA ALA A 240 -0.27 -0.42 11.44
C ALA A 240 1.04 -0.60 10.67
N TYR A 241 1.88 0.45 10.61
CA TYR A 241 3.16 0.37 9.90
C TYR A 241 4.25 -0.40 10.65
N VAL A 242 4.20 -0.47 11.98
CA VAL A 242 5.06 -1.40 12.74
C VAL A 242 4.69 -2.86 12.40
N VAL A 243 3.39 -3.18 12.37
CA VAL A 243 2.93 -4.52 11.95
C VAL A 243 3.36 -4.83 10.51
N SER A 244 3.22 -3.86 9.59
CA SER A 244 3.73 -3.99 8.22
C SER A 244 5.24 -4.22 8.17
N GLY A 245 5.99 -3.49 8.98
CA GLY A 245 7.44 -3.65 9.08
C GLY A 245 7.84 -5.05 9.56
N ILE A 246 7.18 -5.57 10.57
CA ILE A 246 7.41 -6.94 11.06
C ILE A 246 7.14 -7.96 9.94
N PHE A 247 6.04 -7.78 9.22
CA PHE A 247 5.67 -8.66 8.12
C PHE A 247 6.71 -8.65 6.99
N VAL A 248 7.08 -7.45 6.51
CA VAL A 248 8.08 -7.28 5.44
C VAL A 248 9.46 -7.76 5.89
N PHE A 249 9.83 -7.51 7.14
CA PHE A 249 11.06 -8.00 7.74
C PHE A 249 11.10 -9.54 7.81
N SER A 250 9.97 -10.17 8.12
CA SER A 250 9.86 -11.63 8.13
C SER A 250 10.15 -12.25 6.76
N MET A 251 9.73 -11.59 5.67
CA MET A 251 10.09 -12.04 4.32
C MET A 251 11.58 -11.93 4.03
N LEU A 252 12.25 -10.87 4.52
CA LEU A 252 13.69 -10.74 4.41
C LEU A 252 14.40 -11.87 5.17
N ILE A 253 13.94 -12.21 6.39
CA ILE A 253 14.45 -13.33 7.18
C ILE A 253 14.34 -14.64 6.41
N VAL A 254 13.15 -14.94 5.88
CA VAL A 254 12.91 -16.17 5.11
C VAL A 254 13.85 -16.25 3.90
N GLY A 255 14.07 -15.12 3.21
CA GLY A 255 15.02 -15.03 2.10
C GLY A 255 16.47 -15.28 2.53
N ALA A 256 16.88 -14.70 3.66
CA ALA A 256 18.24 -14.85 4.19
C ALA A 256 18.53 -16.28 4.65
N GLU A 257 17.61 -16.87 5.42
CA GLU A 257 17.83 -18.19 6.04
C GLU A 257 17.67 -19.37 5.08
N LEU A 258 16.76 -19.26 4.12
CA LEU A 258 16.47 -20.41 3.24
C LEU A 258 17.18 -20.34 1.90
N LEU A 259 17.40 -19.14 1.38
CA LEU A 259 17.87 -18.98 0.02
C LEU A 259 19.33 -18.51 -0.03
N HIS A 260 19.66 -17.48 0.72
CA HIS A 260 21.03 -16.97 0.79
C HIS A 260 21.99 -18.01 1.39
N SER A 261 21.59 -18.65 2.49
CA SER A 261 22.38 -19.68 3.16
C SER A 261 22.58 -20.94 2.32
N ALA A 262 21.71 -21.21 1.36
CA ALA A 262 21.74 -22.38 0.50
C ALA A 262 22.19 -22.08 -0.94
N ASP A 263 22.55 -20.82 -1.25
CA ASP A 263 22.91 -20.35 -2.59
C ASP A 263 21.84 -20.67 -3.67
N ILE A 264 20.56 -20.56 -3.26
CA ILE A 264 19.42 -20.83 -4.15
C ILE A 264 19.01 -19.54 -4.85
N ALA A 265 19.20 -19.49 -6.18
CA ALA A 265 18.69 -18.42 -7.02
C ALA A 265 17.19 -18.64 -7.29
N LEU A 266 16.37 -17.63 -6.99
CA LEU A 266 14.94 -17.66 -7.32
C LEU A 266 14.68 -17.06 -8.70
N ALA A 267 13.56 -17.48 -9.30
CA ALA A 267 13.03 -16.81 -10.47
C ALA A 267 12.68 -15.35 -10.17
N ASP A 268 12.85 -14.50 -11.16
CA ASP A 268 12.50 -13.09 -11.02
C ASP A 268 10.99 -12.90 -10.81
N GLY A 269 10.65 -11.89 -10.01
CA GLY A 269 9.28 -11.49 -9.75
C GLY A 269 8.51 -12.45 -8.83
N GLU A 270 7.20 -12.46 -8.99
CA GLU A 270 6.27 -13.20 -8.12
C GLU A 270 6.39 -14.73 -8.25
N GLY A 271 6.94 -15.23 -9.36
CA GLY A 271 7.27 -16.64 -9.53
C GLY A 271 8.25 -17.16 -8.46
N GLY A 272 9.14 -16.29 -7.97
CA GLY A 272 10.04 -16.59 -6.87
C GLY A 272 9.32 -16.93 -5.56
N LEU A 273 8.14 -16.33 -5.31
CA LEU A 273 7.33 -16.65 -4.12
C LEU A 273 6.73 -18.07 -4.20
N VAL A 274 6.36 -18.52 -5.39
CA VAL A 274 5.87 -19.90 -5.60
C VAL A 274 7.00 -20.89 -5.41
N GLN A 275 8.20 -20.58 -5.94
CA GLN A 275 9.38 -21.43 -5.72
C GLN A 275 9.78 -21.48 -4.23
N LEU A 276 9.71 -20.35 -3.52
CA LEU A 276 9.93 -20.34 -2.08
C LEU A 276 8.98 -21.27 -1.34
N ALA A 277 7.69 -21.29 -1.73
CA ALA A 277 6.72 -22.20 -1.14
C ALA A 277 7.12 -23.68 -1.33
N ALA A 278 7.69 -24.02 -2.48
CA ALA A 278 8.22 -25.37 -2.74
C ALA A 278 9.43 -25.67 -1.84
N VAL A 279 10.39 -24.76 -1.73
CA VAL A 279 11.57 -24.91 -0.83
C VAL A 279 11.15 -25.08 0.63
N LEU A 280 10.16 -24.29 1.09
CA LEU A 280 9.56 -24.46 2.43
C LEU A 280 8.94 -25.84 2.60
N GLY A 281 8.25 -26.33 1.57
CA GLY A 281 7.64 -27.66 1.58
C GLY A 281 8.64 -28.80 1.62
N GLU A 282 9.71 -28.70 0.86
CA GLU A 282 10.81 -29.69 0.86
C GLU A 282 11.52 -29.75 2.22
N ARG A 283 11.73 -28.60 2.87
CA ARG A 283 12.49 -28.51 4.12
C ARG A 283 11.64 -28.80 5.36
N TYR A 284 10.36 -28.38 5.38
CA TYR A 284 9.50 -28.42 6.56
C TYR A 284 8.19 -29.20 6.35
N GLY A 285 8.02 -29.81 5.19
CA GLY A 285 6.86 -30.62 4.84
C GLY A 285 5.77 -29.85 4.09
N SER A 286 4.88 -30.59 3.41
CA SER A 286 3.84 -30.05 2.53
C SER A 286 2.88 -29.06 3.21
N PHE A 287 2.71 -29.16 4.54
CA PHE A 287 1.93 -28.20 5.32
C PHE A 287 2.48 -26.78 5.16
N MET A 288 3.81 -26.59 5.14
CA MET A 288 4.41 -25.26 4.99
C MET A 288 4.21 -24.68 3.60
N THR A 289 4.15 -25.49 2.54
CA THR A 289 3.77 -25.03 1.19
C THR A 289 2.37 -24.41 1.21
N TRP A 290 1.38 -25.14 1.72
CA TRP A 290 0.00 -24.66 1.83
C TRP A 290 -0.09 -23.41 2.71
N PHE A 291 0.56 -23.44 3.86
CA PHE A 291 0.57 -22.37 4.85
C PHE A 291 1.09 -21.06 4.24
N PHE A 292 2.22 -21.11 3.53
CA PHE A 292 2.80 -19.95 2.88
C PHE A 292 1.96 -19.45 1.70
N LEU A 293 1.47 -20.35 0.83
CA LEU A 293 0.64 -19.96 -0.32
C LEU A 293 -0.69 -19.36 0.09
N ILE A 294 -1.30 -19.82 1.18
CA ILE A 294 -2.50 -19.17 1.76
C ILE A 294 -2.17 -17.74 2.23
N GLY A 295 -1.02 -17.55 2.86
CA GLY A 295 -0.53 -16.22 3.23
C GLY A 295 -0.28 -15.31 2.04
N PHE A 296 0.34 -15.85 0.98
CA PHE A 296 0.54 -15.12 -0.27
C PHE A 296 -0.79 -14.72 -0.91
N PHE A 297 -1.75 -15.62 -1.00
CA PHE A 297 -3.10 -15.31 -1.46
C PHE A 297 -3.76 -14.22 -0.61
N ALA A 298 -3.71 -14.37 0.72
CA ALA A 298 -4.30 -13.40 1.65
C ALA A 298 -3.72 -11.99 1.46
N THR A 299 -2.40 -11.90 1.27
CA THR A 299 -1.69 -10.64 1.01
C THR A 299 -2.13 -10.00 -0.30
N SER A 300 -2.10 -10.75 -1.40
CA SER A 300 -2.45 -10.24 -2.73
C SER A 300 -3.94 -9.87 -2.82
N PHE A 301 -4.82 -10.70 -2.27
CA PHE A 301 -6.26 -10.47 -2.31
C PHE A 301 -6.70 -9.31 -1.41
N SER A 302 -6.10 -9.14 -0.22
CA SER A 302 -6.37 -7.98 0.63
C SER A 302 -5.97 -6.67 -0.05
N SER A 303 -4.89 -6.68 -0.83
CA SER A 303 -4.47 -5.54 -1.64
C SER A 303 -5.50 -5.21 -2.74
N ILE A 304 -6.09 -6.21 -3.42
CA ILE A 304 -7.22 -6.00 -4.33
C ILE A 304 -8.35 -5.26 -3.60
N LEU A 305 -8.83 -5.82 -2.49
CA LEU A 305 -9.96 -5.25 -1.75
C LEU A 305 -9.71 -3.81 -1.32
N GLY A 306 -8.54 -3.55 -0.77
CA GLY A 306 -8.16 -2.23 -0.29
C GLY A 306 -8.04 -1.20 -1.41
N VAL A 307 -7.40 -1.55 -2.53
CA VAL A 307 -7.26 -0.66 -3.69
C VAL A 307 -8.61 -0.41 -4.34
N TRP A 308 -9.42 -1.46 -4.59
CA TRP A 308 -10.76 -1.27 -5.15
C TRP A 308 -11.60 -0.33 -4.30
N ASN A 309 -11.52 -0.41 -2.98
CA ASN A 309 -12.23 0.49 -2.08
C ASN A 309 -11.61 1.90 -2.05
N GLY A 310 -10.35 2.03 -1.66
CA GLY A 310 -9.72 3.33 -1.39
C GLY A 310 -9.51 4.17 -2.63
N VAL A 311 -9.02 3.57 -3.73
CA VAL A 311 -8.74 4.31 -4.96
C VAL A 311 -10.03 4.68 -5.69
N SER A 312 -11.10 3.84 -5.58
CA SER A 312 -12.42 4.21 -6.10
C SER A 312 -13.05 5.39 -5.33
N LEU A 313 -12.80 5.50 -4.01
CA LEU A 313 -13.19 6.70 -3.25
C LEU A 313 -12.43 7.94 -3.72
N MET A 314 -11.12 7.82 -3.94
CA MET A 314 -10.31 8.91 -4.47
C MET A 314 -10.78 9.36 -5.86
N PHE A 315 -11.11 8.43 -6.74
CA PHE A 315 -11.67 8.74 -8.07
C PHE A 315 -13.04 9.39 -7.99
N ALA A 316 -13.92 8.90 -7.12
CA ALA A 316 -15.24 9.48 -6.92
C ALA A 316 -15.16 10.93 -6.42
N ASP A 317 -14.24 11.19 -5.51
CA ASP A 317 -13.93 12.54 -5.01
C ASP A 317 -13.34 13.43 -6.11
N PHE A 318 -12.40 12.91 -6.90
CA PHE A 318 -11.80 13.58 -8.04
C PHE A 318 -12.87 14.08 -9.04
N VAL A 319 -13.72 13.17 -9.52
CA VAL A 319 -14.76 13.51 -10.49
C VAL A 319 -15.80 14.44 -9.88
N GLY A 320 -16.21 14.21 -8.63
CA GLY A 320 -17.19 15.04 -7.94
C GLY A 320 -16.69 16.47 -7.77
N THR A 321 -15.43 16.63 -7.35
CA THR A 321 -14.79 17.96 -7.17
C THR A 321 -14.61 18.68 -8.50
N LEU A 322 -14.25 17.98 -9.59
CA LEU A 322 -14.16 18.59 -10.93
C LEU A 322 -15.52 19.07 -11.44
N ARG A 323 -16.59 18.36 -11.09
CA ARG A 323 -17.97 18.73 -11.44
C ARG A 323 -18.61 19.74 -10.48
N GLY A 324 -17.88 20.21 -9.47
CA GLY A 324 -18.40 21.19 -8.50
C GLY A 324 -19.50 20.63 -7.58
N LEU A 325 -19.51 19.31 -7.34
CA LEU A 325 -20.46 18.68 -6.43
C LEU A 325 -20.03 18.91 -4.97
N ASP A 326 -21.03 19.02 -4.09
CA ASP A 326 -20.78 19.11 -2.65
C ASP A 326 -20.04 17.89 -2.10
N SER A 327 -19.27 18.07 -1.03
CA SER A 327 -18.51 16.98 -0.40
C SER A 327 -19.39 15.83 0.08
N ASP A 328 -20.66 16.13 0.39
CA ASP A 328 -21.64 15.17 0.90
C ASP A 328 -22.53 14.55 -0.19
N ASP A 329 -22.29 14.86 -1.46
CA ASP A 329 -23.07 14.30 -2.58
C ASP A 329 -22.97 12.76 -2.59
N PRO A 330 -24.13 12.04 -2.63
CA PRO A 330 -24.16 10.60 -2.61
C PRO A 330 -23.33 9.93 -3.73
N ARG A 331 -23.14 10.60 -4.87
CA ARG A 331 -22.34 10.09 -6.00
C ARG A 331 -20.86 9.97 -5.70
N ARG A 332 -20.35 10.69 -4.66
CA ARG A 332 -18.95 10.69 -4.21
C ARG A 332 -18.65 9.65 -3.12
N ARG A 333 -19.69 9.03 -2.52
CA ARG A 333 -19.56 8.11 -1.39
C ARG A 333 -19.38 6.66 -1.84
N ILE A 334 -19.05 5.77 -0.90
CA ILE A 334 -19.06 4.31 -1.12
C ILE A 334 -20.43 3.90 -1.69
N GLY A 335 -20.40 3.12 -2.77
CA GLY A 335 -21.61 2.70 -3.49
C GLY A 335 -22.22 3.77 -4.38
N GLY A 336 -21.68 4.99 -4.43
CA GLY A 336 -22.11 6.04 -5.35
C GLY A 336 -21.71 5.77 -6.81
N THR A 337 -22.30 6.51 -7.75
CA THR A 337 -22.12 6.26 -9.19
C THR A 337 -20.66 6.34 -9.63
N TYR A 338 -19.90 7.34 -9.17
CA TYR A 338 -18.48 7.49 -9.58
C TYR A 338 -17.59 6.44 -8.92
N TYR A 339 -17.88 6.07 -7.67
CA TYR A 339 -17.21 4.98 -6.99
C TYR A 339 -17.39 3.67 -7.75
N ARG A 340 -18.64 3.29 -8.09
CA ARG A 340 -18.95 2.07 -8.82
C ARG A 340 -18.35 2.06 -10.22
N ALA A 341 -18.36 3.20 -10.92
CA ALA A 341 -17.73 3.31 -12.23
C ALA A 341 -16.23 2.97 -12.17
N PHE A 342 -15.54 3.40 -11.12
CA PHE A 342 -14.13 3.10 -10.99
C PHE A 342 -13.85 1.67 -10.50
N VAL A 343 -14.72 1.08 -9.67
CA VAL A 343 -14.66 -0.36 -9.35
C VAL A 343 -14.76 -1.20 -10.62
N ILE A 344 -15.67 -0.85 -11.56
CA ILE A 344 -15.73 -1.51 -12.88
C ILE A 344 -14.43 -1.30 -13.65
N TRP A 345 -13.90 -0.07 -13.66
CA TRP A 345 -12.65 0.25 -14.34
C TRP A 345 -11.46 -0.58 -13.84
N LEU A 346 -11.36 -0.78 -12.53
CA LEU A 346 -10.31 -1.60 -11.92
C LEU A 346 -10.49 -3.11 -12.16
N THR A 347 -11.74 -3.55 -12.40
CA THR A 347 -12.06 -4.97 -12.50
C THR A 347 -12.12 -5.44 -13.96
N VAL A 348 -12.96 -4.82 -14.78
CA VAL A 348 -13.32 -5.38 -16.09
C VAL A 348 -12.29 -5.10 -17.18
N PRO A 349 -11.89 -3.84 -17.50
CA PRO A 349 -10.94 -3.58 -18.54
C PRO A 349 -9.58 -4.27 -18.37
N PRO A 350 -9.01 -4.36 -17.13
CA PRO A 350 -7.75 -5.06 -16.93
C PRO A 350 -7.78 -6.55 -17.24
N MET A 351 -8.95 -7.20 -17.18
CA MET A 351 -9.06 -8.61 -17.57
C MET A 351 -8.61 -8.87 -19.02
N ALA A 352 -8.78 -7.89 -19.91
CA ALA A 352 -8.33 -8.02 -21.28
C ALA A 352 -6.79 -8.24 -21.39
N ILE A 353 -6.02 -7.64 -20.46
CA ILE A 353 -4.56 -7.77 -20.45
C ILE A 353 -4.14 -9.19 -20.05
N LEU A 354 -4.92 -9.89 -19.24
CA LEU A 354 -4.62 -11.26 -18.82
C LEU A 354 -4.49 -12.23 -20.00
N PHE A 355 -5.05 -11.88 -21.15
CA PHE A 355 -4.97 -12.69 -22.38
C PHE A 355 -3.77 -12.35 -23.27
N LEU A 356 -2.97 -11.34 -22.90
CA LEU A 356 -1.79 -10.94 -23.70
C LEU A 356 -0.51 -11.72 -23.37
N ASP A 357 -0.57 -12.72 -22.49
CA ASP A 357 0.52 -13.64 -22.08
C ASP A 357 1.87 -12.97 -21.71
N ARG A 358 1.83 -11.72 -21.21
CA ARG A 358 3.01 -10.97 -20.76
C ARG A 358 2.87 -10.44 -19.32
N PRO A 359 2.70 -11.30 -18.31
CA PRO A 359 2.50 -10.84 -16.93
C PRO A 359 3.69 -10.04 -16.37
N ILE A 360 4.93 -10.40 -16.77
CA ILE A 360 6.15 -9.75 -16.25
C ILE A 360 6.23 -8.27 -16.66
N GLY A 361 5.87 -7.93 -17.90
CA GLY A 361 5.88 -6.53 -18.35
C GLY A 361 4.87 -5.64 -17.62
N LEU A 362 3.77 -6.21 -17.13
CA LEU A 362 2.75 -5.51 -16.35
C LEU A 362 3.24 -5.19 -14.93
N ILE A 363 3.96 -6.12 -14.31
CA ILE A 363 4.51 -5.94 -12.97
C ILE A 363 5.56 -4.82 -12.98
N VAL A 364 6.41 -4.80 -13.99
CA VAL A 364 7.42 -3.75 -14.18
C VAL A 364 6.74 -2.40 -14.40
N LEU A 365 5.75 -2.32 -15.28
CA LEU A 365 5.01 -1.09 -15.55
C LEU A 365 4.27 -0.59 -14.30
N TYR A 366 3.68 -1.48 -13.52
CA TYR A 366 3.08 -1.15 -12.23
C TYR A 366 4.10 -0.55 -11.25
N GLY A 367 5.29 -1.15 -11.15
CA GLY A 367 6.39 -0.65 -10.31
C GLY A 367 6.83 0.77 -10.71
N VAL A 368 7.01 1.03 -12.01
CA VAL A 368 7.33 2.37 -12.55
C VAL A 368 6.26 3.38 -12.19
N LEU A 369 4.99 3.05 -12.42
CA LEU A 369 3.88 3.94 -12.09
C LEU A 369 3.80 4.21 -10.58
N GLY A 370 4.03 3.20 -9.74
CA GLY A 370 4.11 3.36 -8.29
C GLY A 370 5.20 4.34 -7.86
N ALA A 371 6.39 4.22 -8.45
CA ALA A 371 7.53 5.11 -8.17
C ALA A 371 7.26 6.56 -8.55
N LEU A 372 6.46 6.82 -9.58
CA LEU A 372 6.10 8.18 -10.00
C LEU A 372 5.11 8.87 -9.04
N PHE A 373 4.25 8.11 -8.36
CA PHE A 373 3.27 8.70 -7.44
C PHE A 373 3.88 9.19 -6.12
N MET A 374 4.90 8.53 -5.63
CA MET A 374 5.46 8.82 -4.31
C MET A 374 6.09 10.22 -4.22
N PRO A 375 6.90 10.69 -5.19
CA PRO A 375 7.37 12.07 -5.20
C PRO A 375 6.22 13.09 -5.25
N PHE A 376 5.20 12.83 -6.06
CA PHE A 376 4.03 13.68 -6.15
C PHE A 376 3.33 13.81 -4.79
N LEU A 377 3.08 12.69 -4.11
CA LEU A 377 2.46 12.71 -2.77
C LEU A 377 3.34 13.46 -1.76
N ALA A 378 4.63 13.13 -1.69
CA ALA A 378 5.55 13.72 -0.71
C ALA A 378 5.70 15.25 -0.92
N ILE A 379 5.92 15.70 -2.16
CA ILE A 379 6.07 17.13 -2.49
C ILE A 379 4.78 17.90 -2.23
N THR A 380 3.64 17.33 -2.62
CA THR A 380 2.35 18.01 -2.39
C THR A 380 1.98 18.08 -0.92
N LEU A 381 2.27 17.04 -0.12
CA LEU A 381 2.09 17.08 1.34
C LEU A 381 3.03 18.11 1.99
N LEU A 382 4.31 18.15 1.60
CA LEU A 382 5.23 19.20 2.05
C LEU A 382 4.66 20.58 1.79
N TRP A 383 4.14 20.83 0.59
CA TRP A 383 3.55 22.11 0.24
C TRP A 383 2.30 22.42 1.05
N LEU A 384 1.35 21.49 1.11
CA LEU A 384 0.08 21.67 1.83
C LEU A 384 0.29 21.92 3.32
N LEU A 385 1.10 21.08 3.98
CA LEU A 385 1.29 21.12 5.42
C LEU A 385 2.19 22.27 5.91
N ASN A 386 2.91 22.95 5.02
CA ASN A 386 3.73 24.13 5.36
C ASN A 386 3.12 25.45 4.86
N SER A 387 1.99 25.42 4.16
CA SER A 387 1.33 26.60 3.63
C SER A 387 0.24 27.12 4.58
N SER A 388 -0.29 28.31 4.24
CA SER A 388 -1.45 28.90 4.92
C SER A 388 -2.75 28.08 4.81
N ARG A 389 -2.76 27.04 3.99
CA ARG A 389 -3.89 26.11 3.81
C ARG A 389 -4.10 25.19 5.01
N THR A 390 -3.04 24.96 5.80
CA THR A 390 -3.08 24.20 7.05
C THR A 390 -3.08 25.16 8.23
N PRO A 391 -3.98 25.00 9.23
CA PRO A 391 -3.94 25.76 10.48
C PRO A 391 -2.55 25.70 11.13
N VAL A 392 -2.10 26.83 11.70
CA VAL A 392 -0.71 27.01 12.18
C VAL A 392 -0.29 25.93 13.17
N GLU A 393 -1.20 25.55 14.08
CA GLU A 393 -1.00 24.50 15.11
C GLU A 393 -0.78 23.08 14.54
N TRP A 394 -1.21 22.81 13.29
CA TRP A 394 -1.11 21.52 12.62
C TRP A 394 -0.10 21.49 11.47
N ARG A 395 0.66 22.58 11.26
CA ARG A 395 1.71 22.62 10.25
C ARG A 395 2.83 21.64 10.57
N SER A 396 3.50 21.19 9.53
CA SER A 396 4.62 20.27 9.66
C SER A 396 5.77 20.87 10.46
N GLN A 397 6.34 20.06 11.36
CA GLN A 397 7.60 20.36 12.03
C GLN A 397 8.78 19.83 11.23
N TRP A 398 10.01 20.22 11.63
CA TRP A 398 11.23 19.90 10.90
C TRP A 398 11.40 18.39 10.65
N LEU A 399 11.14 17.54 11.64
CA LEU A 399 11.31 16.07 11.52
C LEU A 399 10.37 15.48 10.43
N SER A 400 9.09 15.85 10.46
CA SER A 400 8.11 15.43 9.45
C SER A 400 8.50 15.95 8.06
N ASN A 401 8.97 17.19 7.96
CA ASN A 401 9.45 17.78 6.70
C ASN A 401 10.67 17.04 6.16
N SER A 402 11.65 16.74 7.01
CA SER A 402 12.86 16.02 6.61
C SER A 402 12.54 14.62 6.10
N MET A 403 11.65 13.89 6.77
CA MET A 403 11.23 12.54 6.34
C MET A 403 10.50 12.58 5.00
N MET A 404 9.59 13.52 4.79
CA MET A 404 8.90 13.70 3.51
C MET A 404 9.85 14.14 2.40
N ALA A 405 10.83 14.99 2.70
CA ALA A 405 11.85 15.42 1.74
C ALA A 405 12.76 14.24 1.34
N VAL A 406 13.24 13.46 2.30
CA VAL A 406 14.01 12.23 2.04
C VAL A 406 13.20 11.27 1.17
N CYS A 407 11.93 11.07 1.47
CA CYS A 407 11.03 10.26 0.65
C CYS A 407 10.93 10.79 -0.79
N ALA A 408 10.73 12.09 -0.97
CA ALA A 408 10.63 12.71 -2.30
C ALA A 408 11.91 12.47 -3.12
N VAL A 409 13.09 12.71 -2.52
CA VAL A 409 14.38 12.49 -3.18
C VAL A 409 14.58 11.02 -3.53
N LEU A 410 14.35 10.11 -2.58
CA LEU A 410 14.50 8.67 -2.76
C LEU A 410 13.68 8.17 -3.95
N PHE A 411 12.40 8.54 -4.01
CA PHE A 411 11.53 8.09 -5.09
C PHE A 411 11.76 8.79 -6.43
N VAL A 412 12.28 10.02 -6.43
CA VAL A 412 12.77 10.65 -7.67
C VAL A 412 13.95 9.84 -8.22
N VAL A 413 14.91 9.49 -7.37
CA VAL A 413 16.07 8.67 -7.77
C VAL A 413 15.61 7.31 -8.30
N LEU A 414 14.73 6.61 -7.57
CA LEU A 414 14.17 5.32 -8.00
C LEU A 414 13.42 5.45 -9.33
N GLY A 415 12.56 6.45 -9.47
CA GLY A 415 11.78 6.67 -10.67
C GLY A 415 12.65 6.94 -11.90
N VAL A 416 13.67 7.80 -11.76
CA VAL A 416 14.63 8.08 -12.83
C VAL A 416 15.41 6.82 -13.20
N GLN A 417 15.93 6.10 -12.20
CA GLN A 417 16.70 4.88 -12.43
C GLN A 417 15.89 3.81 -13.14
N GLN A 418 14.63 3.60 -12.72
CA GLN A 418 13.74 2.64 -13.32
C GLN A 418 13.38 3.03 -14.78
N LEU A 419 13.11 4.32 -15.04
CA LEU A 419 12.89 4.83 -16.38
C LEU A 419 14.11 4.61 -17.30
N VAL A 420 15.31 4.91 -16.82
CA VAL A 420 16.55 4.69 -17.58
C VAL A 420 16.75 3.22 -17.90
N THR A 421 16.51 2.34 -16.94
CA THR A 421 16.63 0.89 -17.13
C THR A 421 15.62 0.36 -18.18
N GLU A 422 14.36 0.78 -18.08
CA GLU A 422 13.32 0.32 -19.02
C GLU A 422 13.50 0.91 -20.42
N ILE A 423 13.90 2.17 -20.53
CA ILE A 423 14.24 2.78 -21.82
C ILE A 423 15.47 2.06 -22.42
N GLY A 424 16.49 1.74 -21.63
CA GLY A 424 17.65 0.98 -22.09
C GLY A 424 17.29 -0.38 -22.68
N LYS A 425 16.31 -1.10 -22.11
CA LYS A 425 15.82 -2.39 -22.64
C LYS A 425 15.04 -2.27 -23.94
N LEU A 426 14.48 -1.09 -24.26
CA LEU A 426 13.77 -0.85 -25.53
C LEU A 426 14.74 -0.63 -26.70
N PHE A 427 15.98 -0.23 -26.40
CA PHE A 427 17.02 0.03 -27.39
C PHE A 427 18.13 -1.04 -27.43
N ALA A 428 18.08 -2.03 -26.55
CA ALA A 428 18.93 -3.22 -26.55
C ALA A 428 18.25 -4.39 -27.26
#